data_0990771df65cc395d73eca65060697fd
#
_entry.id   0990771df65cc395d73eca65060697fd
#
_cell.length_a   1.000
_cell.length_b   1.000
_cell.length_c   1.000
_cell.angle_alpha   90.00
_cell.angle_beta   90.00
_cell.angle_gamma   90.00
#
_symmetry.space_group_name_H-M   'P 1'
#
loop_
_entity.id
_entity.type
_entity.pdbx_description
1 polymer ?
#
loop_
_entity_poly.entity_id
_entity_poly.type
_entity_poly.pdbx_seq_one_letter_code
_entity_poly.pdbx_strand_id
1 'polypeptide(L)'
;DTMQNGTGLSPSNYSTTYNEGLHTPQDALIIPIPGSPSRHYLFHGTIDNFSESFAQYLYVSAIDLNMNGGFGSVVSKNIVLIDDTLNIGKITSVRHANGRDWWVFCHKQFANIYLRLLVTPYGIQGPFQQSVGMLRHADGGQVCFSPNGDKFAYYYGAEDDLEIFDFDRCTGLLSNPVHIAIEDYNQMGGVAFSPSGQFLYVSSVLDVYQYDVTVADIAGSMVHLGTWDGFYSPSPPLATVFDIAQLAPDGKIYISTGNGTFHLHVINAPDLPGLACDFQQHAIELPTYNFNSLPNHPNYHLGPIDGSVCDSLGINTGMLGVRAEPRTSVSAHPNPST
;
A
#
# COMPACT_ATOMS: atom_id res chain seq x y z
N ASP A 1 -6.15 18.11 14.07
CA ASP A 1 -7.36 18.79 13.57
C ASP A 1 -7.93 18.00 12.38
N THR A 2 -9.25 17.87 12.30
CA THR A 2 -9.94 17.20 11.19
C THR A 2 -10.11 18.16 10.02
N MET A 3 -9.80 17.72 8.80
CA MET A 3 -10.06 18.49 7.57
C MET A 3 -11.55 18.89 7.49
N GLN A 4 -11.85 20.06 6.99
CA GLN A 4 -13.23 20.53 6.82
C GLN A 4 -14.05 19.48 6.06
N ASN A 5 -15.23 19.13 6.57
CA ASN A 5 -16.14 18.11 6.05
C ASN A 5 -15.54 16.69 5.99
N GLY A 6 -14.47 16.40 6.76
CA GLY A 6 -13.75 15.12 6.76
C GLY A 6 -14.33 14.04 7.70
N THR A 7 -15.40 14.33 8.43
CA THR A 7 -16.07 13.36 9.31
C THR A 7 -17.06 12.48 8.55
N GLY A 8 -17.34 11.25 9.04
CA GLY A 8 -18.34 10.34 8.47
C GLY A 8 -17.92 9.73 7.14
N LEU A 9 -16.62 9.46 6.96
CA LEU A 9 -16.08 8.65 5.86
C LEU A 9 -16.33 7.16 6.15
N SER A 10 -16.40 6.34 5.10
CA SER A 10 -16.60 4.88 5.17
C SER A 10 -17.79 4.45 6.06
N PRO A 11 -19.01 4.95 5.81
CA PRO A 11 -20.16 4.51 6.58
C PRO A 11 -20.37 3.00 6.39
N SER A 12 -20.31 2.25 7.49
CA SER A 12 -20.38 0.78 7.50
C SER A 12 -20.92 0.29 8.83
N ASN A 13 -21.21 -1.00 8.93
CA ASN A 13 -21.61 -1.62 10.20
C ASN A 13 -20.52 -1.42 11.27
N TYR A 14 -19.25 -1.52 10.88
CA TYR A 14 -18.13 -1.30 11.80
C TYR A 14 -18.09 0.14 12.31
N SER A 15 -18.07 1.12 11.40
CA SER A 15 -17.93 2.53 11.74
C SER A 15 -19.13 3.10 12.50
N THR A 16 -20.30 2.45 12.45
CA THR A 16 -21.48 2.78 13.27
C THR A 16 -21.45 2.16 14.66
N THR A 17 -20.70 1.06 14.84
CA THR A 17 -20.59 0.35 16.12
C THR A 17 -19.38 0.83 16.92
N TYR A 18 -18.28 1.14 16.26
CA TYR A 18 -17.00 1.52 16.87
C TYR A 18 -16.57 2.90 16.39
N ASN A 19 -16.16 3.77 17.31
CA ASN A 19 -15.72 5.15 17.01
C ASN A 19 -14.21 5.26 16.72
N GLU A 20 -13.51 4.15 16.57
CA GLU A 20 -12.03 4.08 16.51
C GLU A 20 -11.47 4.08 15.08
N GLY A 21 -12.33 4.22 14.07
CA GLY A 21 -11.97 4.08 12.66
C GLY A 21 -11.96 2.62 12.18
N LEU A 22 -11.57 2.38 10.95
CA LEU A 22 -11.46 1.03 10.39
C LEU A 22 -10.11 0.43 10.77
N HIS A 23 -10.11 -0.74 11.39
CA HIS A 23 -8.90 -1.47 11.80
C HIS A 23 -8.42 -2.40 10.67
N THR A 24 -8.21 -1.84 9.48
CA THR A 24 -7.77 -2.59 8.31
C THR A 24 -6.56 -1.91 7.67
N PRO A 25 -5.54 -2.67 7.29
CA PRO A 25 -4.46 -2.13 6.48
C PRO A 25 -5.00 -1.77 5.09
N GLN A 26 -4.42 -0.85 4.38
CA GLN A 26 -4.70 -0.50 2.98
C GLN A 26 -6.18 -0.20 2.62
N ASP A 27 -7.03 0.19 3.58
CA ASP A 27 -8.41 0.60 3.31
C ASP A 27 -8.57 2.09 2.98
N ALA A 28 -7.49 2.83 2.94
CA ALA A 28 -7.47 4.22 2.51
C ALA A 28 -6.30 4.46 1.54
N LEU A 29 -6.59 5.11 0.41
CA LEU A 29 -5.61 5.41 -0.62
C LEU A 29 -5.89 6.79 -1.21
N ILE A 30 -4.89 7.69 -1.20
CA ILE A 30 -5.00 9.02 -1.78
C ILE A 30 -4.19 9.07 -3.07
N ILE A 31 -4.81 9.55 -4.16
CA ILE A 31 -4.10 9.87 -5.41
C ILE A 31 -4.52 11.24 -5.93
N PRO A 32 -3.62 11.97 -6.62
CA PRO A 32 -3.98 13.22 -7.26
C PRO A 32 -4.97 12.97 -8.41
N ILE A 33 -5.94 13.86 -8.58
CA ILE A 33 -6.81 13.84 -9.76
C ILE A 33 -5.96 14.26 -10.96
N PRO A 34 -5.84 13.42 -12.01
CA PRO A 34 -5.06 13.74 -13.19
C PRO A 34 -5.43 15.11 -13.77
N GLY A 35 -4.42 15.96 -14.03
CA GLY A 35 -4.63 17.31 -14.54
C GLY A 35 -5.08 18.37 -13.51
N SER A 36 -5.17 18.03 -12.23
CA SER A 36 -5.57 18.96 -11.17
C SER A 36 -4.61 18.87 -9.97
N PRO A 37 -3.66 19.80 -9.82
CA PRO A 37 -2.61 19.68 -8.79
C PRO A 37 -3.11 19.87 -7.35
N SER A 38 -4.27 20.53 -7.16
CA SER A 38 -4.84 20.78 -5.83
C SER A 38 -5.93 19.79 -5.43
N ARG A 39 -6.38 18.95 -6.34
CA ARG A 39 -7.49 18.03 -6.08
C ARG A 39 -7.03 16.59 -6.02
N HIS A 40 -7.59 15.83 -5.07
CA HIS A 40 -7.25 14.44 -4.81
C HIS A 40 -8.50 13.61 -4.66
N TYR A 41 -8.41 12.34 -5.05
CA TYR A 41 -9.36 11.32 -4.66
C TYR A 41 -8.81 10.54 -3.47
N LEU A 42 -9.65 10.35 -2.48
CA LEU A 42 -9.50 9.37 -1.41
C LEU A 42 -10.39 8.18 -1.73
N PHE A 43 -9.79 7.04 -2.09
CA PHE A 43 -10.46 5.75 -2.17
C PHE A 43 -10.47 5.13 -0.78
N HIS A 44 -11.61 4.60 -0.36
CA HIS A 44 -11.72 4.02 0.97
C HIS A 44 -12.77 2.92 1.02
N GLY A 45 -12.44 1.85 1.75
CA GLY A 45 -13.26 0.66 1.92
C GLY A 45 -14.19 0.75 3.12
N THR A 46 -14.84 -0.37 3.41
CA THR A 46 -15.74 -0.55 4.56
C THR A 46 -15.42 -1.86 5.29
N ILE A 47 -16.02 -2.06 6.46
CA ILE A 47 -16.14 -3.38 7.09
C ILE A 47 -17.61 -3.57 7.40
N ASP A 48 -18.26 -4.52 6.73
CA ASP A 48 -19.72 -4.68 6.80
C ASP A 48 -20.14 -6.00 7.47
N ASN A 49 -19.26 -7.00 7.47
CA ASN A 49 -19.50 -8.25 8.17
C ASN A 49 -18.28 -8.61 9.04
N PHE A 50 -18.51 -8.70 10.35
CA PHE A 50 -17.45 -9.03 11.31
C PHE A 50 -17.05 -10.52 11.32
N SER A 51 -18.01 -11.41 11.01
CA SER A 51 -17.74 -12.86 11.04
C SER A 51 -16.98 -13.35 9.83
N GLU A 52 -17.16 -12.71 8.68
CA GLU A 52 -16.54 -13.09 7.41
C GLU A 52 -15.53 -12.04 6.92
N SER A 53 -15.38 -10.94 7.64
CA SER A 53 -14.42 -9.87 7.41
C SER A 53 -14.39 -9.38 5.96
N PHE A 54 -15.54 -8.96 5.40
CA PHE A 54 -15.60 -8.39 4.05
C PHE A 54 -15.97 -6.92 4.03
N ALA A 55 -15.57 -6.24 2.97
CA ALA A 55 -16.00 -4.90 2.60
C ALA A 55 -17.13 -5.00 1.56
N GLN A 56 -18.27 -4.34 1.81
CA GLN A 56 -19.36 -4.24 0.84
C GLN A 56 -19.09 -3.16 -0.21
N TYR A 57 -18.43 -2.07 0.19
CA TYR A 57 -18.31 -0.90 -0.65
C TYR A 57 -16.86 -0.47 -0.83
N LEU A 58 -16.52 -0.09 -2.07
CA LEU A 58 -15.42 0.80 -2.34
C LEU A 58 -16.00 2.19 -2.64
N TYR A 59 -15.69 3.15 -1.77
CA TYR A 59 -16.06 4.55 -1.92
C TYR A 59 -14.95 5.38 -2.54
N VAL A 60 -15.35 6.52 -3.10
CA VAL A 60 -14.44 7.63 -3.38
C VAL A 60 -14.97 8.92 -2.74
N SER A 61 -14.06 9.68 -2.18
CA SER A 61 -14.28 11.05 -1.71
C SER A 61 -13.32 11.98 -2.42
N ALA A 62 -13.76 13.20 -2.77
CA ALA A 62 -12.89 14.19 -3.40
C ALA A 62 -12.47 15.26 -2.41
N ILE A 63 -11.18 15.62 -2.45
CA ILE A 63 -10.55 16.63 -1.59
C ILE A 63 -10.07 17.77 -2.50
N ASP A 64 -10.28 19.02 -2.09
CA ASP A 64 -9.69 20.18 -2.73
C ASP A 64 -8.86 20.97 -1.71
N LEU A 65 -7.55 21.04 -1.94
CA LEU A 65 -6.58 21.69 -1.06
C LEU A 65 -6.68 23.22 -1.10
N ASN A 66 -7.29 23.81 -2.13
CA ASN A 66 -7.49 25.27 -2.23
C ASN A 66 -8.65 25.78 -1.37
N MET A 67 -9.50 24.87 -0.88
CA MET A 67 -10.62 25.24 -0.03
C MET A 67 -10.17 25.57 1.40
N ASN A 68 -11.08 26.19 2.16
CA ASN A 68 -10.86 26.49 3.59
C ASN A 68 -9.55 27.26 3.86
N GLY A 69 -9.25 28.28 3.02
CA GLY A 69 -8.04 29.09 3.20
C GLY A 69 -6.72 28.35 2.96
N GLY A 70 -6.72 27.24 2.20
CA GLY A 70 -5.54 26.42 1.93
C GLY A 70 -5.37 25.24 2.90
N PHE A 71 -6.27 25.06 3.87
CA PHE A 71 -6.26 23.90 4.77
C PHE A 71 -6.98 22.68 4.19
N GLY A 72 -7.62 22.85 3.02
CA GLY A 72 -8.35 21.79 2.33
C GLY A 72 -9.75 21.52 2.86
N SER A 73 -10.55 20.90 2.01
CA SER A 73 -11.90 20.44 2.35
C SER A 73 -12.27 19.18 1.56
N VAL A 74 -13.07 18.30 2.15
CA VAL A 74 -13.75 17.22 1.42
C VAL A 74 -14.94 17.84 0.69
N VAL A 75 -14.90 17.87 -0.65
CA VAL A 75 -15.90 18.54 -1.50
C VAL A 75 -16.99 17.59 -2.00
N SER A 76 -16.72 16.30 -2.06
CA SER A 76 -17.72 15.23 -2.23
C SER A 76 -17.30 14.03 -1.42
N LYS A 77 -18.28 13.25 -0.94
CA LYS A 77 -18.00 12.22 0.06
C LYS A 77 -18.81 10.95 -0.17
N ASN A 78 -18.17 9.79 0.06
CA ASN A 78 -18.80 8.47 0.07
C ASN A 78 -19.57 8.15 -1.22
N ILE A 79 -19.03 8.53 -2.39
CA ILE A 79 -19.59 8.11 -3.67
C ILE A 79 -19.24 6.65 -3.88
N VAL A 80 -20.25 5.80 -4.04
CA VAL A 80 -20.06 4.35 -4.28
C VAL A 80 -19.50 4.14 -5.68
N LEU A 81 -18.36 3.50 -5.76
CA LEU A 81 -17.74 3.04 -7.03
C LEU A 81 -18.01 1.55 -7.27
N ILE A 82 -17.96 0.76 -6.22
CA ILE A 82 -18.19 -0.68 -6.27
C ILE A 82 -19.11 -1.03 -5.08
N ASP A 83 -20.14 -1.83 -5.37
CA ASP A 83 -21.04 -2.48 -4.41
C ASP A 83 -20.95 -3.98 -4.70
N ASP A 84 -20.11 -4.69 -3.95
CA ASP A 84 -19.84 -6.12 -4.12
C ASP A 84 -19.14 -6.66 -2.85
N THR A 85 -18.96 -7.98 -2.77
CA THR A 85 -18.22 -8.59 -1.66
C THR A 85 -16.71 -8.50 -1.95
N LEU A 86 -16.03 -7.59 -1.27
CA LEU A 86 -14.61 -7.28 -1.48
C LEU A 86 -13.76 -7.77 -0.31
N ASN A 87 -12.50 -8.12 -0.59
CA ASN A 87 -11.51 -8.32 0.46
C ASN A 87 -11.21 -6.97 1.13
N ILE A 88 -11.18 -6.97 2.46
CA ILE A 88 -10.76 -5.81 3.24
C ILE A 88 -9.27 -5.52 3.02
N GLY A 89 -8.90 -4.23 3.10
CA GLY A 89 -7.50 -3.84 3.16
C GLY A 89 -6.65 -4.17 1.93
N LYS A 90 -7.23 -4.24 0.74
CA LYS A 90 -6.52 -4.59 -0.51
C LYS A 90 -6.65 -3.50 -1.58
N ILE A 91 -6.75 -2.23 -1.17
CA ILE A 91 -6.82 -1.09 -2.08
C ILE A 91 -5.40 -0.62 -2.38
N THR A 92 -5.00 -0.66 -3.65
CA THR A 92 -3.70 -0.16 -4.09
C THR A 92 -3.79 0.52 -5.45
N SER A 93 -2.75 1.24 -5.87
CA SER A 93 -2.74 1.91 -7.16
C SER A 93 -1.36 1.98 -7.78
N VAL A 94 -1.36 2.16 -9.09
CA VAL A 94 -0.15 2.38 -9.88
C VAL A 94 -0.44 3.36 -11.01
N ARG A 95 0.57 4.14 -11.41
CA ARG A 95 0.42 5.08 -12.51
C ARG A 95 0.29 4.34 -13.84
N HIS A 96 -0.70 4.74 -14.65
CA HIS A 96 -0.88 4.26 -16.02
C HIS A 96 0.35 4.54 -16.88
N ALA A 97 0.57 3.74 -17.94
CA ALA A 97 1.72 3.88 -18.84
C ALA A 97 1.83 5.24 -19.53
N ASN A 98 0.75 6.03 -19.60
CA ASN A 98 0.79 7.39 -20.13
C ASN A 98 1.41 8.43 -19.18
N GLY A 99 1.83 8.06 -17.96
CA GLY A 99 2.47 8.92 -16.98
C GLY A 99 1.56 9.93 -16.28
N ARG A 100 0.25 9.98 -16.59
CA ARG A 100 -0.72 10.91 -16.02
C ARG A 100 -1.82 10.23 -15.22
N ASP A 101 -2.45 9.22 -15.81
CA ASP A 101 -3.63 8.55 -15.27
C ASP A 101 -3.24 7.47 -14.24
N TRP A 102 -4.23 6.89 -13.54
CA TRP A 102 -3.99 5.90 -12.50
C TRP A 102 -4.86 4.69 -12.67
N TRP A 103 -4.29 3.53 -12.44
CA TRP A 103 -5.03 2.32 -12.12
C TRP A 103 -5.20 2.21 -10.61
N VAL A 104 -6.43 1.92 -10.15
CA VAL A 104 -6.75 1.58 -8.76
C VAL A 104 -7.30 0.17 -8.75
N PHE A 105 -6.81 -0.65 -7.82
CA PHE A 105 -7.12 -2.07 -7.70
C PHE A 105 -7.75 -2.40 -6.37
N CYS A 106 -8.70 -3.33 -6.38
CA CYS A 106 -9.17 -4.11 -5.25
C CYS A 106 -9.51 -5.53 -5.71
N HIS A 107 -9.84 -6.42 -4.78
CA HIS A 107 -10.07 -7.84 -5.05
C HIS A 107 -11.41 -8.29 -4.49
N LYS A 108 -12.14 -9.15 -5.21
CA LYS A 108 -13.36 -9.79 -4.71
C LYS A 108 -13.01 -10.90 -3.75
N GLN A 109 -13.72 -10.95 -2.63
CA GLN A 109 -13.64 -12.08 -1.71
C GLN A 109 -14.32 -13.33 -2.30
N PHE A 110 -13.88 -14.51 -1.92
CA PHE A 110 -14.34 -15.81 -2.41
C PHE A 110 -14.19 -16.00 -3.94
N ALA A 111 -13.23 -15.34 -4.53
CA ALA A 111 -12.99 -15.36 -5.98
C ALA A 111 -11.51 -15.20 -6.32
N ASN A 112 -11.16 -15.37 -7.59
CA ASN A 112 -9.88 -14.97 -8.17
C ASN A 112 -10.09 -13.75 -9.10
N ILE A 113 -10.93 -12.79 -8.66
CA ILE A 113 -11.34 -11.67 -9.49
C ILE A 113 -10.76 -10.36 -8.94
N TYR A 114 -9.88 -9.76 -9.72
CA TYR A 114 -9.42 -8.40 -9.52
C TYR A 114 -10.37 -7.40 -10.18
N LEU A 115 -10.69 -6.34 -9.47
CA LEU A 115 -11.44 -5.19 -9.94
C LEU A 115 -10.48 -4.02 -10.09
N ARG A 116 -10.50 -3.36 -11.25
CA ARG A 116 -9.66 -2.22 -11.53
C ARG A 116 -10.47 -1.03 -12.04
N LEU A 117 -10.08 0.14 -11.61
CA LEU A 117 -10.64 1.42 -12.00
C LEU A 117 -9.57 2.25 -12.72
N LEU A 118 -9.92 2.92 -13.81
CA LEU A 118 -9.04 3.85 -14.50
C LEU A 118 -9.45 5.30 -14.12
N VAL A 119 -8.54 6.01 -13.47
CA VAL A 119 -8.73 7.40 -13.06
C VAL A 119 -8.06 8.31 -14.07
N THR A 120 -8.85 9.18 -14.69
CA THR A 120 -8.42 10.11 -15.73
C THR A 120 -8.82 11.55 -15.37
N PRO A 121 -8.40 12.59 -16.13
CA PRO A 121 -8.91 13.95 -15.94
C PRO A 121 -10.43 14.07 -16.11
N TYR A 122 -11.05 13.11 -16.78
CA TYR A 122 -12.49 13.12 -17.10
C TYR A 122 -13.33 12.33 -16.10
N GLY A 123 -12.70 11.74 -15.08
CA GLY A 123 -13.34 10.95 -14.03
C GLY A 123 -12.80 9.52 -13.92
N ILE A 124 -13.57 8.68 -13.24
CA ILE A 124 -13.25 7.29 -12.91
C ILE A 124 -14.06 6.38 -13.83
N GLN A 125 -13.38 5.44 -14.49
CA GLN A 125 -13.98 4.44 -15.38
C GLN A 125 -13.84 3.04 -14.77
N GLY A 126 -14.78 2.16 -15.07
CA GLY A 126 -14.83 0.80 -14.54
C GLY A 126 -16.02 0.59 -13.58
N PRO A 127 -16.01 -0.43 -12.71
CA PRO A 127 -14.93 -1.39 -12.56
C PRO A 127 -14.78 -2.35 -13.73
N PHE A 128 -13.54 -2.59 -14.15
CA PHE A 128 -13.18 -3.64 -15.10
C PHE A 128 -12.76 -4.88 -14.31
N GLN A 129 -13.20 -6.06 -14.74
CA GLN A 129 -12.93 -7.32 -14.05
C GLN A 129 -11.90 -8.16 -14.78
N GLN A 130 -11.08 -8.88 -14.02
CA GLN A 130 -10.17 -9.89 -14.55
C GLN A 130 -10.10 -11.07 -13.58
N SER A 131 -10.33 -12.28 -14.09
CA SER A 131 -10.10 -13.54 -13.36
C SER A 131 -8.68 -14.00 -13.64
N VAL A 132 -7.83 -14.04 -12.60
CA VAL A 132 -6.44 -14.49 -12.71
C VAL A 132 -5.92 -14.86 -11.32
N GLY A 133 -4.98 -15.84 -11.24
CA GLY A 133 -4.38 -16.28 -10.00
C GLY A 133 -5.29 -17.14 -9.13
N MET A 134 -4.98 -17.18 -7.85
CA MET A 134 -5.63 -18.04 -6.86
C MET A 134 -6.94 -17.43 -6.34
N LEU A 135 -7.83 -18.31 -5.87
CA LEU A 135 -9.03 -17.91 -5.14
C LEU A 135 -8.62 -17.34 -3.78
N ARG A 136 -9.23 -16.23 -3.35
CA ARG A 136 -8.92 -15.54 -2.09
C ARG A 136 -10.14 -15.44 -1.18
N HIS A 137 -9.88 -15.68 0.11
CA HIS A 137 -10.82 -15.43 1.20
C HIS A 137 -10.41 -14.15 1.96
N ALA A 138 -11.08 -13.87 3.08
CA ALA A 138 -10.65 -12.80 3.98
C ALA A 138 -9.31 -13.13 4.64
N ASP A 139 -8.42 -12.14 4.69
CA ASP A 139 -7.10 -12.29 5.29
C ASP A 139 -6.52 -10.97 5.79
N GLY A 140 -5.51 -11.06 6.65
CA GLY A 140 -4.73 -9.94 7.16
C GLY A 140 -3.49 -9.58 6.32
N GLY A 141 -3.36 -10.11 5.10
CA GLY A 141 -2.21 -9.85 4.23
C GLY A 141 -2.25 -8.50 3.51
N GLN A 142 -1.32 -8.30 2.57
CA GLN A 142 -1.08 -7.04 1.89
C GLN A 142 -0.90 -7.23 0.38
N VAL A 143 -1.15 -6.16 -0.39
CA VAL A 143 -0.87 -6.11 -1.84
C VAL A 143 -0.01 -4.89 -2.16
N CYS A 144 0.89 -5.01 -3.15
CA CYS A 144 1.66 -3.86 -3.62
C CYS A 144 2.09 -4.00 -5.09
N PHE A 145 2.27 -2.86 -5.74
CA PHE A 145 2.96 -2.79 -7.04
C PHE A 145 4.46 -2.55 -6.82
N SER A 146 5.28 -3.06 -7.74
CA SER A 146 6.71 -2.70 -7.78
C SER A 146 6.88 -1.20 -8.04
N PRO A 147 8.00 -0.59 -7.62
CA PRO A 147 8.27 0.83 -7.88
C PRO A 147 8.24 1.19 -9.37
N ASN A 148 8.60 0.24 -10.26
CA ASN A 148 8.54 0.40 -11.71
C ASN A 148 7.13 0.18 -12.28
N GLY A 149 6.22 -0.39 -11.48
CA GLY A 149 4.87 -0.70 -11.84
C GLY A 149 4.73 -1.83 -12.85
N ASP A 150 5.71 -2.68 -13.00
CA ASP A 150 5.72 -3.82 -13.92
C ASP A 150 5.39 -5.16 -13.26
N LYS A 151 5.34 -5.19 -11.93
CA LYS A 151 4.94 -6.35 -11.12
C LYS A 151 3.91 -5.96 -10.07
N PHE A 152 3.13 -6.95 -9.68
CA PHE A 152 2.17 -6.88 -8.58
C PHE A 152 2.37 -8.08 -7.67
N ALA A 153 2.35 -7.87 -6.36
CA ALA A 153 2.46 -8.92 -5.37
C ALA A 153 1.23 -8.93 -4.46
N TYR A 154 0.76 -10.11 -4.13
CA TYR A 154 -0.30 -10.37 -3.17
C TYR A 154 0.24 -11.35 -2.12
N TYR A 155 0.41 -10.90 -0.89
CA TYR A 155 0.61 -11.79 0.25
C TYR A 155 -0.73 -12.10 0.89
N TYR A 156 -1.07 -13.39 0.95
CA TYR A 156 -2.32 -13.91 1.49
C TYR A 156 -2.05 -14.58 2.83
N GLY A 157 -2.23 -13.82 3.91
CA GLY A 157 -1.84 -14.26 5.24
C GLY A 157 -2.66 -15.42 5.80
N ALA A 158 -3.88 -15.68 5.30
CA ALA A 158 -4.73 -16.76 5.85
C ALA A 158 -4.23 -18.19 5.48
N GLU A 159 -3.53 -18.32 4.36
CA GLU A 159 -2.94 -19.58 3.89
C GLU A 159 -1.42 -19.47 3.71
N ASP A 160 -0.82 -18.40 4.20
CA ASP A 160 0.62 -18.10 4.15
C ASP A 160 1.19 -18.31 2.74
N ASP A 161 0.57 -17.65 1.76
CA ASP A 161 1.02 -17.74 0.38
C ASP A 161 1.34 -16.36 -0.23
N LEU A 162 2.24 -16.38 -1.18
CA LEU A 162 2.63 -15.23 -1.96
C LEU A 162 2.28 -15.50 -3.42
N GLU A 163 1.62 -14.55 -4.06
CA GLU A 163 1.38 -14.60 -5.49
C GLU A 163 1.95 -13.36 -6.16
N ILE A 164 2.77 -13.55 -7.21
CA ILE A 164 3.45 -12.49 -7.94
C ILE A 164 2.97 -12.53 -9.39
N PHE A 165 2.67 -11.36 -9.94
CA PHE A 165 2.21 -11.20 -11.33
C PHE A 165 3.10 -10.23 -12.08
N ASP A 166 3.21 -10.42 -13.38
CA ASP A 166 3.56 -9.34 -14.29
C ASP A 166 2.37 -8.39 -14.45
N PHE A 167 2.65 -7.09 -14.60
CA PHE A 167 1.61 -6.09 -14.77
C PHE A 167 1.89 -5.18 -15.97
N ASP A 168 0.88 -5.06 -16.83
CA ASP A 168 0.92 -4.13 -17.97
C ASP A 168 0.22 -2.81 -17.58
N ARG A 169 1.00 -1.77 -17.36
CA ARG A 169 0.52 -0.44 -17.02
C ARG A 169 -0.33 0.21 -18.10
N CYS A 170 -0.26 -0.27 -19.36
CA CYS A 170 -1.05 0.25 -20.48
C CYS A 170 -2.49 -0.27 -20.43
N THR A 171 -2.65 -1.57 -20.24
CA THR A 171 -3.95 -2.24 -20.25
C THR A 171 -4.56 -2.43 -18.86
N GLY A 172 -3.74 -2.32 -17.82
CA GLY A 172 -4.13 -2.62 -16.45
C GLY A 172 -4.30 -4.11 -16.18
N LEU A 173 -3.69 -4.98 -16.98
CA LEU A 173 -3.85 -6.44 -16.86
C LEU A 173 -2.70 -7.07 -16.08
N LEU A 174 -3.06 -8.02 -15.21
CA LEU A 174 -2.16 -8.96 -14.55
C LEU A 174 -1.95 -10.19 -15.42
N SER A 175 -0.75 -10.76 -15.41
CA SER A 175 -0.41 -11.96 -16.17
C SER A 175 0.68 -12.77 -15.46
N ASN A 176 0.94 -14.00 -15.96
CA ASN A 176 2.03 -14.86 -15.50
C ASN A 176 2.07 -15.04 -13.97
N PRO A 177 0.99 -15.51 -13.32
CA PRO A 177 0.98 -15.71 -11.88
C PRO A 177 2.04 -16.72 -11.45
N VAL A 178 2.84 -16.37 -10.45
CA VAL A 178 3.79 -17.25 -9.76
C VAL A 178 3.31 -17.37 -8.32
N HIS A 179 2.90 -18.57 -7.93
CA HIS A 179 2.46 -18.90 -6.58
C HIS A 179 3.60 -19.50 -5.76
N ILE A 180 3.80 -19.04 -4.54
CA ILE A 180 4.81 -19.50 -3.60
C ILE A 180 4.14 -19.74 -2.25
N ALA A 181 4.11 -21.00 -1.81
CA ALA A 181 3.68 -21.35 -0.46
C ALA A 181 4.76 -20.98 0.55
N ILE A 182 4.37 -20.35 1.65
CA ILE A 182 5.24 -20.00 2.79
C ILE A 182 4.73 -20.80 3.99
N GLU A 183 5.50 -21.77 4.47
CA GLU A 183 5.05 -22.75 5.46
C GLU A 183 5.27 -22.24 6.90
N ASP A 184 4.65 -21.14 7.30
CA ASP A 184 4.81 -20.58 8.65
C ASP A 184 3.51 -20.31 9.45
N TYR A 185 2.35 -20.62 8.90
CA TYR A 185 1.03 -20.66 9.57
C TYR A 185 0.60 -19.40 10.32
N ASN A 186 0.89 -18.23 9.78
CA ASN A 186 0.52 -16.95 10.37
C ASN A 186 -0.56 -16.26 9.55
N GLN A 187 -1.55 -15.65 10.19
CA GLN A 187 -2.74 -15.08 9.53
C GLN A 187 -2.61 -13.62 9.13
N MET A 188 -1.45 -13.01 9.36
CA MET A 188 -1.19 -11.59 9.11
C MET A 188 0.18 -11.42 8.45
N GLY A 189 0.43 -10.27 7.88
CA GLY A 189 1.72 -9.94 7.36
C GLY A 189 1.68 -8.97 6.18
N GLY A 190 2.84 -8.63 5.69
CA GLY A 190 3.01 -7.62 4.68
C GLY A 190 3.94 -7.98 3.54
N VAL A 191 3.91 -7.17 2.49
CA VAL A 191 4.75 -7.33 1.32
C VAL A 191 5.20 -5.99 0.77
N ALA A 192 6.50 -5.86 0.46
CA ALA A 192 7.05 -4.65 -0.15
C ALA A 192 8.19 -4.99 -1.12
N PHE A 193 8.22 -4.31 -2.27
CA PHE A 193 9.35 -4.37 -3.19
C PHE A 193 10.48 -3.43 -2.74
N SER A 194 11.72 -3.80 -3.05
CA SER A 194 12.88 -2.92 -2.95
C SER A 194 12.78 -1.73 -3.93
N PRO A 195 13.51 -0.63 -3.74
CA PRO A 195 13.50 0.52 -4.64
C PRO A 195 13.78 0.19 -6.11
N SER A 196 14.67 -0.76 -6.38
CA SER A 196 14.96 -1.24 -7.74
C SER A 196 13.84 -2.12 -8.33
N GLY A 197 12.97 -2.68 -7.49
CA GLY A 197 12.00 -3.69 -7.88
C GLY A 197 12.58 -5.10 -8.02
N GLN A 198 13.88 -5.31 -7.76
CA GLN A 198 14.52 -6.62 -7.87
C GLN A 198 14.11 -7.55 -6.74
N PHE A 199 14.12 -7.06 -5.48
CA PHE A 199 13.80 -7.87 -4.33
C PHE A 199 12.38 -7.60 -3.83
N LEU A 200 11.70 -8.67 -3.43
CA LEU A 200 10.42 -8.64 -2.74
C LEU A 200 10.63 -9.15 -1.33
N TYR A 201 10.15 -8.38 -0.36
CA TYR A 201 10.19 -8.72 1.05
C TYR A 201 8.81 -9.15 1.51
N VAL A 202 8.74 -10.22 2.27
CA VAL A 202 7.53 -10.71 2.94
C VAL A 202 7.79 -10.70 4.43
N SER A 203 6.93 -10.05 5.18
CA SER A 203 6.87 -10.12 6.64
C SER A 203 5.67 -10.99 7.02
N SER A 204 5.92 -12.09 7.69
CA SER A 204 4.93 -13.07 8.12
C SER A 204 5.03 -13.18 9.64
N VAL A 205 4.14 -12.62 10.37
CA VAL A 205 4.09 -12.44 11.84
C VAL A 205 5.38 -12.71 12.61
N LEU A 206 6.01 -13.87 12.43
CA LEU A 206 7.23 -14.27 13.15
C LEU A 206 8.51 -14.22 12.30
N ASP A 207 8.41 -14.20 10.99
CA ASP A 207 9.56 -14.33 10.08
C ASP A 207 9.56 -13.25 8.99
N VAL A 208 10.74 -12.92 8.47
CA VAL A 208 10.92 -12.01 7.34
C VAL A 208 11.75 -12.71 6.27
N TYR A 209 11.25 -12.67 5.03
CA TYR A 209 11.85 -13.30 3.86
C TYR A 209 12.17 -12.29 2.77
N GLN A 210 13.20 -12.59 1.97
CA GLN A 210 13.54 -11.87 0.74
C GLN A 210 13.50 -12.83 -0.44
N TYR A 211 12.91 -12.40 -1.56
CA TYR A 211 12.88 -13.11 -2.84
C TYR A 211 13.49 -12.24 -3.94
N ASP A 212 14.28 -12.80 -4.83
CA ASP A 212 14.70 -12.13 -6.08
C ASP A 212 13.66 -12.42 -7.16
N VAL A 213 12.89 -11.39 -7.56
CA VAL A 213 11.80 -11.53 -8.54
C VAL A 213 12.28 -11.42 -9.98
N THR A 214 13.58 -11.29 -10.20
CA THR A 214 14.19 -11.18 -11.54
C THR A 214 14.70 -12.53 -12.07
N VAL A 215 14.79 -13.53 -11.20
CA VAL A 215 15.26 -14.87 -11.56
C VAL A 215 14.10 -15.79 -12.00
N ALA A 216 14.42 -16.84 -12.76
CA ALA A 216 13.40 -17.78 -13.24
C ALA A 216 12.77 -18.61 -12.13
N ASP A 217 13.53 -18.98 -11.12
CA ASP A 217 13.07 -19.71 -9.92
C ASP A 217 12.99 -18.73 -8.74
N ILE A 218 11.91 -17.96 -8.68
CA ILE A 218 11.69 -16.98 -7.62
C ILE A 218 11.57 -17.69 -6.26
N ALA A 219 10.85 -18.81 -6.18
CA ALA A 219 10.70 -19.56 -4.94
C ALA A 219 12.04 -20.07 -4.40
N GLY A 220 12.89 -20.59 -5.26
CA GLY A 220 14.23 -21.06 -4.92
C GLY A 220 15.22 -19.96 -4.53
N SER A 221 14.90 -18.70 -4.83
CA SER A 221 15.73 -17.54 -4.44
C SER A 221 15.50 -17.07 -3.01
N MET A 222 14.56 -17.68 -2.28
CA MET A 222 14.17 -17.30 -0.93
C MET A 222 15.37 -17.25 0.02
N VAL A 223 15.49 -16.12 0.72
CA VAL A 223 16.42 -15.95 1.85
C VAL A 223 15.62 -15.61 3.09
N HIS A 224 15.75 -16.40 4.13
CA HIS A 224 15.22 -16.09 5.46
C HIS A 224 16.13 -15.05 6.13
N LEU A 225 15.58 -13.88 6.44
CA LEU A 225 16.33 -12.75 7.01
C LEU A 225 16.36 -12.74 8.53
N GLY A 226 15.35 -13.26 9.17
CA GLY A 226 15.29 -13.36 10.61
C GLY A 226 13.92 -13.73 11.14
N THR A 227 13.93 -14.29 12.33
CA THR A 227 12.75 -14.59 13.15
C THR A 227 12.61 -13.54 14.25
N TRP A 228 11.39 -13.25 14.68
CA TRP A 228 11.11 -12.36 15.78
C TRP A 228 11.94 -12.73 17.03
N ASP A 229 12.65 -11.78 17.57
CA ASP A 229 13.65 -11.98 18.65
C ASP A 229 13.05 -12.03 20.06
N GLY A 230 11.72 -11.95 20.20
CA GLY A 230 11.03 -12.00 21.47
C GLY A 230 10.96 -10.64 22.18
N PHE A 231 11.25 -9.51 21.53
CA PHE A 231 11.15 -8.20 22.14
C PHE A 231 9.70 -7.76 22.32
N TYR A 232 9.40 -7.22 23.51
CA TYR A 232 8.12 -6.62 23.85
C TYR A 232 8.28 -5.12 24.06
N SER A 233 7.46 -4.31 23.40
CA SER A 233 7.38 -2.88 23.64
C SER A 233 6.93 -2.60 25.07
N PRO A 234 7.58 -1.69 25.82
CA PRO A 234 7.49 -1.70 27.28
C PRO A 234 6.19 -1.17 27.90
N SER A 235 5.30 -0.51 27.19
CA SER A 235 4.12 0.12 27.84
C SER A 235 2.93 0.34 26.89
N PRO A 236 1.97 -0.60 26.80
CA PRO A 236 1.91 -1.92 27.43
C PRO A 236 2.92 -2.89 26.83
N PRO A 237 3.26 -3.98 27.53
CA PRO A 237 4.21 -4.97 27.01
C PRO A 237 3.55 -5.82 25.90
N LEU A 238 3.54 -5.29 24.68
CA LEU A 238 3.01 -5.96 23.49
C LEU A 238 4.17 -6.43 22.60
N ALA A 239 4.01 -7.64 22.05
CA ALA A 239 5.00 -8.25 21.17
C ALA A 239 5.19 -7.42 19.90
N THR A 240 6.43 -7.21 19.48
CA THR A 240 6.75 -6.51 18.23
C THR A 240 6.88 -7.50 17.07
N VAL A 241 5.87 -8.33 16.89
CA VAL A 241 5.81 -9.24 15.73
C VAL A 241 5.63 -8.47 14.43
N PHE A 242 6.01 -9.06 13.30
CA PHE A 242 6.00 -8.38 11.99
C PHE A 242 4.60 -8.34 11.37
N ASP A 243 4.30 -7.25 10.67
CA ASP A 243 3.03 -7.08 9.96
C ASP A 243 3.26 -6.32 8.63
N ILE A 244 2.48 -5.29 8.34
CA ILE A 244 2.49 -4.55 7.08
C ILE A 244 3.88 -3.96 6.77
N ALA A 245 4.34 -4.13 5.54
CA ALA A 245 5.59 -3.60 5.03
C ALA A 245 5.35 -2.46 4.03
N GLN A 246 6.15 -1.40 4.08
CA GLN A 246 6.02 -0.26 3.17
C GLN A 246 7.38 0.30 2.76
N LEU A 247 7.61 0.39 1.45
CA LEU A 247 8.72 1.15 0.90
C LEU A 247 8.46 2.65 1.11
N ALA A 248 9.37 3.32 1.79
CA ALA A 248 9.27 4.74 2.11
C ALA A 248 10.07 5.61 1.11
N PRO A 249 9.81 6.93 1.07
CA PRO A 249 10.49 7.85 0.17
C PRO A 249 12.01 7.97 0.37
N ASP A 250 12.54 7.55 1.51
CA ASP A 250 13.97 7.50 1.82
C ASP A 250 14.67 6.24 1.26
N GLY A 251 13.93 5.37 0.58
CA GLY A 251 14.42 4.14 -0.02
C GLY A 251 14.55 2.97 0.94
N LYS A 252 14.10 3.10 2.18
CA LYS A 252 14.05 2.02 3.16
C LYS A 252 12.68 1.36 3.17
N ILE A 253 12.61 0.12 3.66
CA ILE A 253 11.34 -0.54 3.94
C ILE A 253 11.14 -0.53 5.46
N TYR A 254 9.99 0.00 5.88
CA TYR A 254 9.53 -0.06 7.26
C TYR A 254 8.48 -1.15 7.41
N ILE A 255 8.54 -1.88 8.52
CA ILE A 255 7.60 -2.94 8.84
C ILE A 255 6.93 -2.58 10.17
N SER A 256 5.59 -2.54 10.16
CA SER A 256 4.79 -2.33 11.37
C SER A 256 4.80 -3.58 12.24
N THR A 257 4.30 -3.42 13.44
CA THR A 257 4.07 -4.55 14.33
C THR A 257 2.60 -4.96 14.27
N GLY A 258 2.32 -6.26 14.36
CA GLY A 258 0.94 -6.79 14.41
C GLY A 258 0.17 -6.44 15.68
N ASN A 259 0.81 -5.71 16.59
CA ASN A 259 0.24 -5.16 17.81
C ASN A 259 0.49 -3.65 17.86
N GLY A 260 -0.30 -2.94 18.66
CA GLY A 260 -0.02 -1.54 18.92
C GLY A 260 1.26 -1.39 19.76
N THR A 261 2.29 -0.78 19.19
CA THR A 261 3.59 -0.56 19.87
C THR A 261 4.17 0.81 19.57
N PHE A 262 5.27 1.15 20.25
CA PHE A 262 6.07 2.34 19.96
C PHE A 262 7.25 2.06 19.03
N HIS A 263 7.27 0.92 18.34
CA HIS A 263 8.40 0.51 17.53
C HIS A 263 7.98 0.10 16.13
N LEU A 264 8.89 0.34 15.17
CA LEU A 264 8.86 -0.24 13.83
C LEU A 264 10.16 -1.01 13.58
N HIS A 265 10.11 -1.97 12.69
CA HIS A 265 11.29 -2.61 12.13
C HIS A 265 11.71 -1.88 10.85
N VAL A 266 12.95 -2.07 10.41
CA VAL A 266 13.46 -1.41 9.21
C VAL A 266 14.41 -2.32 8.42
N ILE A 267 14.31 -2.26 7.09
CA ILE A 267 15.31 -2.76 6.16
C ILE A 267 16.02 -1.56 5.57
N ASN A 268 17.29 -1.37 5.92
CA ASN A 268 18.02 -0.13 5.62
C ASN A 268 18.57 -0.07 4.19
N ALA A 269 18.90 -1.21 3.60
CA ALA A 269 19.48 -1.30 2.26
C ALA A 269 18.75 -2.37 1.42
N PRO A 270 17.46 -2.17 1.09
CA PRO A 270 16.61 -3.22 0.52
C PRO A 270 17.01 -3.65 -0.91
N ASP A 271 17.89 -2.93 -1.60
CA ASP A 271 18.44 -3.35 -2.89
C ASP A 271 19.65 -4.30 -2.77
N LEU A 272 20.05 -4.67 -1.54
CA LEU A 272 21.14 -5.62 -1.31
C LEU A 272 20.61 -7.02 -0.98
N PRO A 273 21.28 -8.09 -1.46
CA PRO A 273 20.84 -9.46 -1.28
C PRO A 273 21.11 -9.99 0.14
N GLY A 274 20.19 -10.81 0.63
CA GLY A 274 20.30 -11.53 1.90
C GLY A 274 20.53 -10.59 3.08
N LEU A 275 21.38 -10.98 4.00
CA LEU A 275 21.66 -10.20 5.23
C LEU A 275 22.33 -8.84 4.97
N ALA A 276 22.88 -8.62 3.76
CA ALA A 276 23.42 -7.31 3.39
C ALA A 276 22.33 -6.23 3.27
N CYS A 277 21.04 -6.60 3.19
CA CYS A 277 19.92 -5.64 3.20
C CYS A 277 19.78 -4.89 4.53
N ASP A 278 20.50 -5.30 5.57
CA ASP A 278 20.52 -4.67 6.90
C ASP A 278 19.11 -4.58 7.52
N PHE A 279 18.47 -5.74 7.69
CA PHE A 279 17.21 -5.86 8.41
C PHE A 279 17.44 -5.72 9.91
N GLN A 280 16.75 -4.78 10.55
CA GLN A 280 16.86 -4.50 11.97
C GLN A 280 15.47 -4.54 12.64
N GLN A 281 15.35 -5.35 13.69
CA GLN A 281 14.10 -5.46 14.44
C GLN A 281 13.96 -4.31 15.44
N HIS A 282 12.73 -3.84 15.65
CA HIS A 282 12.34 -2.77 16.59
C HIS A 282 13.32 -1.57 16.67
N ALA A 283 14.01 -1.28 15.57
CA ALA A 283 15.09 -0.29 15.54
C ALA A 283 14.60 1.17 15.51
N ILE A 284 13.34 1.40 15.19
CA ILE A 284 12.75 2.74 15.13
C ILE A 284 11.80 2.91 16.30
N GLU A 285 12.15 3.78 17.24
CA GLU A 285 11.27 4.18 18.33
C GLU A 285 10.40 5.36 17.88
N LEU A 286 9.08 5.22 18.05
CA LEU A 286 8.09 6.22 17.68
C LEU A 286 7.74 7.11 18.88
N PRO A 287 7.47 8.40 18.66
CA PRO A 287 7.06 9.32 19.72
C PRO A 287 5.62 9.05 20.21
N THR A 288 4.84 8.31 19.44
CA THR A 288 3.46 7.97 19.72
C THR A 288 3.20 6.51 19.35
N TYR A 289 2.14 5.98 19.92
CA TYR A 289 1.66 4.64 19.67
C TYR A 289 1.26 4.44 18.21
N ASN A 290 1.69 3.36 17.59
CA ASN A 290 1.27 2.92 16.26
C ASN A 290 0.47 1.62 16.39
N PHE A 291 -0.66 1.53 15.72
CA PHE A 291 -1.49 0.35 15.70
C PHE A 291 -1.66 -0.17 14.28
N ASN A 292 -1.10 -1.34 14.01
CA ASN A 292 -1.30 -2.20 12.83
C ASN A 292 -1.11 -1.58 11.43
N SER A 293 -0.76 -0.34 11.22
CA SER A 293 -0.75 0.20 9.86
C SER A 293 0.44 1.11 9.57
N LEU A 294 0.78 1.18 8.29
CA LEU A 294 1.66 2.16 7.69
C LEU A 294 0.87 2.96 6.63
N PRO A 295 1.31 4.17 6.26
CA PRO A 295 0.67 4.93 5.20
C PRO A 295 0.62 4.14 3.89
N ASN A 296 -0.58 3.87 3.37
CA ASN A 296 -0.77 3.22 2.07
C ASN A 296 -0.65 4.25 0.95
N HIS A 297 0.43 4.20 0.19
CA HIS A 297 0.67 5.13 -0.91
C HIS A 297 1.36 4.45 -2.11
N PRO A 298 1.02 4.85 -3.35
CA PRO A 298 1.71 4.41 -4.54
C PRO A 298 3.01 5.17 -4.78
N ASN A 299 3.78 4.76 -5.79
CA ASN A 299 4.87 5.58 -6.31
C ASN A 299 4.29 6.78 -7.09
N TYR A 300 4.19 7.95 -6.44
CA TYR A 300 3.70 9.18 -7.08
C TYR A 300 4.63 9.72 -8.17
N HIS A 301 5.90 9.30 -8.20
CA HIS A 301 6.91 9.77 -9.14
C HIS A 301 7.08 8.87 -10.36
N LEU A 302 6.31 7.77 -10.44
CA LEU A 302 6.39 6.85 -11.57
C LEU A 302 5.98 7.56 -12.87
N GLY A 303 6.91 7.64 -13.82
CA GLY A 303 6.73 8.30 -15.11
C GLY A 303 5.97 7.46 -16.14
N PRO A 304 5.84 7.99 -17.38
CA PRO A 304 5.31 7.22 -18.52
C PRO A 304 6.24 6.06 -18.89
N ILE A 305 5.74 5.16 -19.70
CA ILE A 305 6.57 4.17 -20.42
C ILE A 305 6.83 4.74 -21.81
N ASP A 306 7.98 5.41 -21.95
CA ASP A 306 8.38 6.08 -23.20
C ASP A 306 8.34 5.12 -24.39
N GLY A 307 7.71 5.53 -25.50
CA GLY A 307 7.58 4.73 -26.71
C GLY A 307 6.57 3.58 -26.64
N SER A 308 5.83 3.43 -25.54
CA SER A 308 4.72 2.47 -25.47
C SER A 308 3.53 2.94 -26.31
N VAL A 309 2.62 2.02 -26.66
CA VAL A 309 1.37 2.36 -27.38
C VAL A 309 0.47 3.32 -26.59
N CYS A 310 0.70 3.46 -25.30
CA CYS A 310 -0.02 4.35 -24.40
C CYS A 310 0.70 5.69 -24.17
N ASP A 311 1.87 5.88 -24.73
CA ASP A 311 2.63 7.14 -24.66
C ASP A 311 2.05 8.18 -25.64
N SER A 312 0.80 8.54 -25.39
CA SER A 312 0.02 9.42 -26.29
C SER A 312 0.00 10.88 -25.84
N LEU A 313 0.59 11.20 -24.68
CA LEU A 313 0.47 12.52 -24.07
C LEU A 313 1.74 13.38 -24.24
N GLY A 314 2.84 12.81 -24.75
CA GLY A 314 4.12 13.50 -24.88
C GLY A 314 4.75 13.93 -23.55
N ILE A 315 4.40 13.26 -22.47
CA ILE A 315 5.02 13.45 -21.14
C ILE A 315 6.28 12.61 -21.13
N ASN A 316 7.43 13.23 -21.35
CA ASN A 316 8.71 12.52 -21.31
C ASN A 316 9.25 12.41 -19.88
N THR A 317 9.84 11.29 -19.53
CA THR A 317 10.46 11.01 -18.21
C THR A 317 11.48 12.08 -17.82
N GLY A 318 12.18 12.68 -18.77
CA GLY A 318 13.12 13.77 -18.54
C GLY A 318 12.50 15.10 -18.07
N MET A 319 11.16 15.28 -18.23
CA MET A 319 10.46 16.48 -17.74
C MET A 319 9.98 16.34 -16.28
N LEU A 320 9.99 15.14 -15.72
CA LEU A 320 9.64 14.86 -14.33
C LEU A 320 10.83 15.02 -13.37
N GLY A 321 11.99 15.44 -13.87
CA GLY A 321 13.16 15.78 -13.07
C GLY A 321 12.82 16.86 -12.06
N VAL A 322 12.47 16.44 -10.86
CA VAL A 322 12.44 17.31 -9.69
C VAL A 322 13.81 17.94 -9.57
N ARG A 323 13.95 19.23 -9.81
CA ARG A 323 15.07 19.99 -9.29
C ARG A 323 15.11 19.69 -7.80
N ALA A 324 16.09 18.91 -7.37
CA ALA A 324 16.44 18.84 -5.96
C ALA A 324 16.79 20.28 -5.56
N GLU A 325 15.88 20.97 -4.93
CA GLU A 325 16.20 22.22 -4.24
C GLU A 325 17.25 21.86 -3.19
N PRO A 326 18.38 22.60 -3.12
CA PRO A 326 19.36 22.35 -2.07
C PRO A 326 18.63 22.52 -0.73
N ARG A 327 18.68 21.48 0.10
CA ARG A 327 18.15 21.53 1.47
C ARG A 327 18.82 22.68 2.18
N THR A 328 18.12 23.81 2.33
CA THR A 328 18.45 24.82 3.33
C THR A 328 18.26 24.12 4.69
N SER A 329 19.36 23.97 5.41
CA SER A 329 19.35 23.46 6.78
C SER A 329 18.44 24.35 7.62
N VAL A 330 17.29 23.84 8.04
CA VAL A 330 16.46 24.51 9.06
C VAL A 330 17.20 24.30 10.37
N SER A 331 17.88 25.35 10.83
CA SER A 331 18.40 25.39 12.19
C SER A 331 17.22 25.47 13.15
N ALA A 332 17.02 24.45 13.97
CA ALA A 332 16.09 24.51 15.09
C ALA A 332 16.59 25.57 16.08
N HIS A 333 15.86 26.67 16.19
CA HIS A 333 16.04 27.59 17.31
C HIS A 333 15.38 27.00 18.56
N PRO A 334 16.08 26.91 19.69
CA PRO A 334 15.44 26.51 20.95
C PRO A 334 14.42 27.57 21.37
N ASN A 335 13.24 27.09 21.75
CA ASN A 335 12.18 27.92 22.30
C ASN A 335 12.66 28.56 23.60
N PRO A 336 12.59 29.89 23.79
CA PRO A 336 12.93 30.49 25.08
C PRO A 336 11.83 30.12 26.08
N SER A 337 12.27 29.44 27.16
CA SER A 337 11.48 29.21 28.36
C SER A 337 11.16 30.52 29.07
N THR A 338 9.88 30.81 29.28
CA THR A 338 9.34 31.48 30.47
C THR A 338 8.01 30.85 30.82
#